data_195ec672e49eb03a63cea3d7e12fec93
#
_entry.id   195ec672e49eb03a63cea3d7e12fec93
#
_cell.length_a   1.000
_cell.length_b   1.000
_cell.length_c   1.000
_cell.angle_alpha   90.00
_cell.angle_beta   90.00
_cell.angle_gamma   90.00
#
_symmetry.space_group_name_H-M   'P 1'
#
loop_
_entity.id
_entity.type
_entity.pdbx_description
1 polymer ?
#
loop_
_entity_poly.entity_id
_entity_poly.type
_entity_poly.pdbx_seq_one_letter_code
_entity_poly.pdbx_strand_id
1 'polypeptide(L)'
;SAASDVYKRQQLQAEYEPDKVEAIATYLSLILDRCVDLNSRLSNWIPGVISGARASAQHSLNLMWSYPEVSGSNKLWFLCYEAVASNYSKLCTLINAKPLPIDTQQHNKTVQIDSASADTLYHIPNSSVDAIITDPPYYATIQYAELSDFFYVWQRRVLGDIFPNFYLTELTDKDREAVANPSRFRNMGTPPEKLANKDYEAKMALTFAEHYRCL
;
A
#
# COMPACT_ATOMS: atom_id res chain seq x y z
N SER A 1 0.86 -18.28 -16.51
CA SER A 1 -0.24 -17.85 -17.41
C SER A 1 -1.52 -17.72 -16.59
N ALA A 2 -2.48 -16.91 -17.03
CA ALA A 2 -3.77 -16.73 -16.32
C ALA A 2 -4.46 -18.08 -15.99
N ALA A 3 -4.36 -19.07 -16.88
CA ALA A 3 -4.90 -20.40 -16.64
C ALA A 3 -4.20 -21.13 -15.48
N SER A 4 -2.88 -20.96 -15.31
CA SER A 4 -2.14 -21.54 -14.18
C SER A 4 -2.53 -20.92 -12.85
N ASP A 5 -2.84 -19.63 -12.83
CA ASP A 5 -3.22 -18.90 -11.61
C ASP A 5 -4.63 -19.27 -11.19
N VAL A 6 -5.56 -19.42 -12.13
CA VAL A 6 -6.92 -19.91 -11.87
C VAL A 6 -6.87 -21.33 -11.29
N TYR A 7 -6.08 -22.23 -11.88
CA TYR A 7 -5.96 -23.61 -11.40
C TYR A 7 -5.42 -23.69 -9.97
N LYS A 8 -4.37 -22.94 -9.65
CA LYS A 8 -3.81 -22.88 -8.28
C LYS A 8 -4.81 -22.32 -7.28
N ARG A 9 -5.56 -21.29 -7.67
CA ARG A 9 -6.61 -20.72 -6.82
C ARG A 9 -7.72 -21.75 -6.54
N GLN A 10 -8.14 -22.49 -7.55
CA GLN A 10 -9.13 -23.58 -7.37
C GLN A 10 -8.62 -24.68 -6.44
N GLN A 11 -7.33 -25.03 -6.49
CA GLN A 11 -6.74 -25.98 -5.55
C GLN A 11 -6.80 -25.45 -4.11
N LEU A 12 -6.43 -24.19 -3.88
CA LEU A 12 -6.52 -23.57 -2.56
C LEU A 12 -7.96 -23.55 -2.03
N GLN A 13 -8.93 -23.21 -2.88
CA GLN A 13 -10.35 -23.20 -2.53
C GLN A 13 -10.90 -24.59 -2.20
N ALA A 14 -10.34 -25.65 -2.75
CA ALA A 14 -10.71 -27.02 -2.44
C ALA A 14 -10.10 -27.52 -1.13
N GLU A 15 -8.99 -26.92 -0.68
CA GLU A 15 -8.22 -27.37 0.49
C GLU A 15 -8.48 -26.53 1.74
N TYR A 16 -8.83 -25.26 1.59
CA TYR A 16 -8.95 -24.30 2.71
C TYR A 16 -10.29 -23.55 2.70
N GLU A 17 -10.71 -23.11 3.89
CA GLU A 17 -11.85 -22.23 4.08
C GLU A 17 -11.65 -20.86 3.36
N PRO A 18 -12.71 -20.19 2.90
CA PRO A 18 -12.64 -18.96 2.11
C PRO A 18 -11.75 -17.87 2.73
N ASP A 19 -11.92 -17.56 4.01
CA ASP A 19 -11.14 -16.54 4.72
C ASP A 19 -9.64 -16.85 4.72
N LYS A 20 -9.30 -18.14 4.81
CA LYS A 20 -7.91 -18.59 4.76
C LYS A 20 -7.34 -18.49 3.35
N VAL A 21 -8.13 -18.74 2.32
CA VAL A 21 -7.74 -18.56 0.91
C VAL A 21 -7.45 -17.09 0.63
N GLU A 22 -8.30 -16.18 1.10
CA GLU A 22 -8.10 -14.74 0.97
C GLU A 22 -6.81 -14.29 1.67
N ALA A 23 -6.58 -14.74 2.90
CA ALA A 23 -5.37 -14.42 3.64
C ALA A 23 -4.11 -14.93 2.93
N ILE A 24 -4.11 -16.19 2.46
CA ILE A 24 -3.00 -16.77 1.72
C ILE A 24 -2.74 -15.98 0.43
N ALA A 25 -3.78 -15.68 -0.35
CA ALA A 25 -3.64 -14.91 -1.59
C ALA A 25 -3.06 -13.52 -1.34
N THR A 26 -3.52 -12.85 -0.27
CA THR A 26 -3.01 -11.54 0.15
C THR A 26 -1.52 -11.60 0.50
N TYR A 27 -1.09 -12.54 1.34
CA TYR A 27 0.32 -12.68 1.68
C TYR A 27 1.20 -13.08 0.49
N LEU A 28 0.70 -13.93 -0.42
CA LEU A 28 1.40 -14.27 -1.66
C LEU A 28 1.55 -13.05 -2.58
N SER A 29 0.55 -12.16 -2.63
CA SER A 29 0.66 -10.92 -3.40
C SER A 29 1.72 -9.97 -2.83
N LEU A 30 1.83 -9.86 -1.50
CA LEU A 30 2.90 -9.08 -0.85
C LEU A 30 4.30 -9.65 -1.12
N ILE A 31 4.43 -10.98 -1.22
CA ILE A 31 5.68 -11.62 -1.63
C ILE A 31 6.00 -11.27 -3.09
N LEU A 32 5.00 -11.30 -3.98
CA LEU A 32 5.16 -10.92 -5.37
C LEU A 32 5.59 -9.47 -5.51
N ASP A 33 4.94 -8.54 -4.79
CA ASP A 33 5.31 -7.11 -4.79
C ASP A 33 6.78 -6.92 -4.40
N ARG A 34 7.23 -7.64 -3.38
CA ARG A 34 8.63 -7.61 -2.98
C ARG A 34 9.56 -8.20 -4.03
N CYS A 35 9.12 -9.23 -4.75
CA CYS A 35 9.90 -9.79 -5.86
C CYS A 35 10.05 -8.78 -7.01
N VAL A 36 8.97 -8.11 -7.41
CA VAL A 36 9.01 -7.14 -8.51
C VAL A 36 9.74 -5.85 -8.11
N ASP A 37 9.69 -5.46 -6.83
CA ASP A 37 10.46 -4.33 -6.29
C ASP A 37 11.98 -4.55 -6.38
N LEU A 38 12.42 -5.79 -6.18
CA LEU A 38 13.86 -6.15 -6.17
C LEU A 38 14.38 -6.61 -7.53
N ASN A 39 13.54 -7.06 -8.44
CA ASN A 39 13.93 -7.72 -9.70
C ASN A 39 13.19 -7.13 -10.90
N SER A 40 13.25 -5.82 -11.04
CA SER A 40 12.69 -5.09 -12.17
C SER A 40 13.74 -4.20 -12.82
N ARG A 41 13.45 -3.70 -14.02
CA ARG A 41 14.29 -2.70 -14.71
C ARG A 41 14.29 -1.33 -14.02
N LEU A 42 13.51 -1.16 -12.98
CA LEU A 42 13.47 0.03 -12.13
C LEU A 42 14.40 -0.11 -10.92
N SER A 43 14.88 -1.32 -10.62
CA SER A 43 15.74 -1.61 -9.49
C SER A 43 17.18 -1.24 -9.79
N ASN A 44 17.88 -0.68 -8.82
CA ASN A 44 19.26 -0.25 -8.95
C ASN A 44 20.23 -1.35 -8.50
N TRP A 45 21.36 -1.51 -9.20
CA TRP A 45 22.44 -2.36 -8.74
C TRP A 45 23.27 -1.64 -7.68
N ILE A 46 23.43 -2.25 -6.49
CA ILE A 46 24.29 -1.73 -5.43
C ILE A 46 25.54 -2.63 -5.33
N PRO A 47 26.73 -2.11 -5.64
CA PRO A 47 27.97 -2.86 -5.46
C PRO A 47 28.16 -3.30 -4.00
N GLY A 48 28.53 -4.57 -3.80
CA GLY A 48 28.78 -5.13 -2.46
C GLY A 48 27.55 -5.66 -1.72
N VAL A 49 26.35 -5.50 -2.26
CA VAL A 49 25.12 -6.12 -1.77
C VAL A 49 24.63 -7.12 -2.80
N ILE A 50 24.26 -8.33 -2.37
CA ILE A 50 23.80 -9.41 -3.26
C ILE A 50 22.42 -9.09 -3.88
N SER A 51 21.75 -8.05 -3.38
CA SER A 51 20.45 -7.58 -3.87
C SER A 51 20.55 -6.17 -4.42
N GLY A 52 19.78 -5.85 -5.45
CA GLY A 52 19.61 -4.48 -5.93
C GLY A 52 18.88 -3.58 -4.92
N ALA A 53 19.00 -2.27 -5.09
CA ALA A 53 18.11 -1.33 -4.44
C ALA A 53 16.69 -1.51 -4.98
N ARG A 54 15.71 -1.23 -4.15
CA ARG A 54 14.29 -1.31 -4.50
C ARG A 54 13.95 -0.32 -5.62
N ALA A 55 12.99 -0.69 -6.47
CA ALA A 55 12.44 0.19 -7.49
C ALA A 55 11.89 1.50 -6.89
N SER A 56 11.30 1.41 -5.70
CA SER A 56 10.72 2.53 -4.96
C SER A 56 11.72 3.40 -4.18
N ALA A 57 13.02 3.05 -4.15
CA ALA A 57 14.01 3.71 -3.30
C ALA A 57 14.28 5.18 -3.62
N GLN A 58 14.00 5.63 -4.84
CA GLN A 58 14.28 6.99 -5.29
C GLN A 58 13.02 7.88 -5.38
N HIS A 59 11.88 7.43 -4.89
CA HIS A 59 10.59 8.11 -5.03
C HIS A 59 10.21 8.45 -6.49
N SER A 60 10.73 7.68 -7.44
CA SER A 60 10.49 7.83 -8.88
C SER A 60 10.68 6.49 -9.58
N LEU A 61 9.95 6.27 -10.68
CA LEU A 61 10.03 5.07 -11.50
C LEU A 61 11.04 5.27 -12.63
N ASN A 62 12.32 5.22 -12.31
CA ASN A 62 13.40 5.43 -13.28
C ASN A 62 13.85 4.11 -13.90
N LEU A 63 13.87 4.04 -15.25
CA LEU A 63 14.49 2.92 -15.94
C LEU A 63 16.01 2.95 -15.75
N MET A 64 16.55 1.87 -15.25
CA MET A 64 17.96 1.71 -14.99
C MET A 64 18.68 0.99 -16.12
N TRP A 65 19.86 1.46 -16.52
CA TRP A 65 20.72 0.78 -17.48
C TRP A 65 21.34 -0.49 -16.90
N SER A 66 21.77 -0.42 -15.63
CA SER A 66 22.34 -1.54 -14.89
C SER A 66 21.38 -1.97 -13.79
N TYR A 67 20.47 -2.87 -14.10
CA TYR A 67 19.53 -3.42 -13.15
C TYR A 67 19.95 -4.83 -12.69
N PRO A 68 19.60 -5.24 -11.47
CA PRO A 68 19.89 -6.58 -10.99
C PRO A 68 18.95 -7.60 -11.61
N GLU A 69 19.50 -8.77 -11.92
CA GLU A 69 18.71 -9.97 -12.26
C GLU A 69 19.02 -11.06 -11.22
N VAL A 70 18.08 -11.30 -10.33
CA VAL A 70 18.19 -12.35 -9.32
C VAL A 70 17.40 -13.56 -9.76
N SER A 71 17.97 -14.76 -9.63
CA SER A 71 17.25 -16.00 -9.95
C SER A 71 15.94 -16.09 -9.18
N GLY A 72 14.83 -16.00 -9.90
CA GLY A 72 13.47 -15.96 -9.34
C GLY A 72 13.11 -17.23 -8.60
N SER A 73 13.47 -18.40 -9.17
CA SER A 73 13.10 -19.71 -8.62
C SER A 73 13.95 -20.14 -7.43
N ASN A 74 15.17 -19.66 -7.31
CA ASN A 74 16.16 -20.24 -6.40
C ASN A 74 16.53 -19.34 -5.21
N LYS A 75 16.53 -18.03 -5.38
CA LYS A 75 16.93 -17.08 -4.32
C LYS A 75 15.87 -16.04 -4.01
N LEU A 76 15.38 -15.36 -5.03
CA LEU A 76 14.52 -14.19 -4.84
C LEU A 76 13.21 -14.55 -4.12
N TRP A 77 12.55 -15.60 -4.56
CA TRP A 77 11.29 -16.03 -3.96
C TRP A 77 11.45 -16.37 -2.48
N PHE A 78 12.45 -17.18 -2.13
CA PHE A 78 12.68 -17.56 -0.74
C PHE A 78 13.05 -16.38 0.14
N LEU A 79 13.89 -15.46 -0.33
CA LEU A 79 14.25 -14.24 0.39
C LEU A 79 13.03 -13.37 0.65
N CYS A 80 12.16 -13.21 -0.32
CA CYS A 80 10.94 -12.42 -0.18
C CYS A 80 9.93 -13.13 0.74
N TYR A 81 9.78 -14.43 0.60
CA TYR A 81 8.94 -15.26 1.46
C TYR A 81 9.37 -15.18 2.93
N GLU A 82 10.64 -15.43 3.23
CA GLU A 82 11.17 -15.36 4.60
C GLU A 82 10.95 -14.00 5.24
N ALA A 83 11.14 -12.92 4.49
CA ALA A 83 10.90 -11.57 5.00
C ALA A 83 9.42 -11.32 5.34
N VAL A 84 8.48 -11.76 4.50
CA VAL A 84 7.03 -11.63 4.76
C VAL A 84 6.62 -12.54 5.92
N ALA A 85 7.06 -13.80 5.93
CA ALA A 85 6.75 -14.77 6.99
C ALA A 85 7.29 -14.31 8.35
N SER A 86 8.51 -13.78 8.40
CA SER A 86 9.10 -13.23 9.63
C SER A 86 8.29 -12.04 10.15
N ASN A 87 7.86 -11.14 9.28
CA ASN A 87 7.04 -10.00 9.68
C ASN A 87 5.65 -10.43 10.15
N TYR A 88 5.04 -11.42 9.51
CA TYR A 88 3.80 -12.03 9.97
C TYR A 88 3.95 -12.62 11.38
N SER A 89 5.02 -13.39 11.63
CA SER A 89 5.30 -13.96 12.95
C SER A 89 5.47 -12.88 14.03
N LYS A 90 6.17 -11.77 13.71
CA LYS A 90 6.29 -10.62 14.62
C LYS A 90 4.94 -9.98 14.90
N LEU A 91 4.10 -9.80 13.88
CA LEU A 91 2.76 -9.25 14.02
C LEU A 91 1.90 -10.13 14.95
N CYS A 92 1.91 -11.46 14.75
CA CYS A 92 1.22 -12.39 15.63
C CYS A 92 1.72 -12.28 17.08
N THR A 93 3.02 -12.10 17.28
CA THR A 93 3.60 -11.91 18.62
C THR A 93 3.11 -10.62 19.26
N LEU A 94 3.05 -9.53 18.49
CA LEU A 94 2.57 -8.23 18.99
C LEU A 94 1.08 -8.27 19.35
N ILE A 95 0.25 -8.89 18.53
CA ILE A 95 -1.20 -9.02 18.78
C ILE A 95 -1.46 -9.88 20.04
N ASN A 96 -0.66 -10.91 20.25
CA ASN A 96 -0.78 -11.80 21.42
C ASN A 96 0.04 -11.33 22.63
N ALA A 97 0.76 -10.22 22.54
CA ALA A 97 1.52 -9.67 23.66
C ALA A 97 0.57 -9.26 24.80
N LYS A 98 0.95 -9.61 26.04
CA LYS A 98 0.22 -9.15 27.20
C LYS A 98 0.26 -7.62 27.29
N PRO A 99 -0.83 -6.96 27.75
CA PRO A 99 -0.83 -5.53 27.97
C PRO A 99 0.33 -5.10 28.89
N LEU A 100 0.91 -3.94 28.63
CA LEU A 100 1.94 -3.38 29.51
C LEU A 100 1.35 -3.16 30.92
N PRO A 101 2.14 -3.31 32.00
CA PRO A 101 1.68 -3.21 33.39
C PRO A 101 1.09 -1.83 33.78
N ILE A 102 1.27 -0.81 32.91
CA ILE A 102 0.77 0.57 33.11
C ILE A 102 -0.74 0.65 32.85
N ASP A 103 -1.32 -0.32 32.18
CA ASP A 103 -2.74 -0.34 31.84
C ASP A 103 -3.56 -1.00 32.94
N THR A 104 -3.91 -0.24 33.97
CA THR A 104 -4.69 -0.71 35.13
C THR A 104 -6.18 -0.90 34.84
N GLN A 105 -6.66 -0.52 33.67
CA GLN A 105 -8.03 -0.77 33.24
C GLN A 105 -8.03 -1.80 32.12
N GLN A 106 -8.68 -2.94 32.35
CA GLN A 106 -9.00 -3.95 31.35
C GLN A 106 -10.02 -3.39 30.34
N HIS A 107 -9.56 -2.46 29.49
CA HIS A 107 -10.32 -2.16 28.29
C HIS A 107 -10.07 -3.29 27.30
N ASN A 108 -11.14 -3.91 26.83
CA ASN A 108 -11.09 -4.79 25.64
C ASN A 108 -10.52 -3.95 24.50
N LYS A 109 -9.20 -4.09 24.24
CA LYS A 109 -8.53 -3.40 23.14
C LYS A 109 -9.02 -4.03 21.84
N THR A 110 -10.03 -3.44 21.24
CA THR A 110 -10.48 -3.77 19.90
C THR A 110 -9.69 -2.93 18.90
N VAL A 111 -9.02 -3.60 17.97
CA VAL A 111 -8.42 -2.93 16.81
C VAL A 111 -9.43 -3.00 15.68
N GLN A 112 -9.81 -1.85 15.14
CA GLN A 112 -10.61 -1.74 13.93
C GLN A 112 -9.74 -1.21 12.81
N ILE A 113 -9.83 -1.84 11.63
CA ILE A 113 -9.09 -1.44 10.42
C ILE A 113 -10.10 -1.19 9.32
N ASP A 114 -10.18 0.06 8.88
CA ASP A 114 -11.10 0.49 7.83
C ASP A 114 -10.33 1.10 6.65
N SER A 115 -10.87 0.94 5.45
CA SER A 115 -10.38 1.61 4.25
C SER A 115 -11.30 2.79 3.93
N ALA A 116 -10.82 4.01 4.18
CA ALA A 116 -11.58 5.24 3.94
C ALA A 116 -10.65 6.37 3.48
N SER A 117 -11.24 7.41 2.91
CA SER A 117 -10.53 8.67 2.68
C SER A 117 -10.51 9.50 3.96
N ALA A 118 -9.40 10.17 4.26
CA ALA A 118 -9.25 10.98 5.46
C ALA A 118 -10.14 12.24 5.48
N ASP A 119 -10.68 12.63 4.33
CA ASP A 119 -11.64 13.72 4.18
C ASP A 119 -13.11 13.28 4.40
N THR A 120 -13.36 11.98 4.60
CA THR A 120 -14.71 11.39 4.74
C THR A 120 -14.68 10.16 5.64
N LEU A 121 -14.65 10.38 6.96
CA LEU A 121 -14.60 9.32 7.98
C LEU A 121 -16.00 9.01 8.54
N TYR A 122 -16.98 8.75 7.67
CA TYR A 122 -18.39 8.54 8.06
C TYR A 122 -18.61 7.40 9.05
N HIS A 123 -17.73 6.43 9.09
CA HIS A 123 -17.75 5.31 10.03
C HIS A 123 -17.33 5.70 11.46
N ILE A 124 -16.76 6.90 11.66
CA ILE A 124 -16.36 7.43 12.95
C ILE A 124 -17.41 8.47 13.40
N PRO A 125 -18.10 8.27 14.53
CA PRO A 125 -19.05 9.24 15.06
C PRO A 125 -18.40 10.58 15.44
N ASN A 126 -19.21 11.63 15.54
CA ASN A 126 -18.75 12.95 16.02
C ASN A 126 -18.26 12.83 17.46
N SER A 127 -17.18 13.54 17.78
CA SER A 127 -16.64 13.67 19.15
C SER A 127 -16.50 12.30 19.86
N SER A 128 -15.96 11.32 19.14
CA SER A 128 -15.84 9.94 19.62
C SER A 128 -14.40 9.43 19.73
N VAL A 129 -13.43 10.28 19.39
CA VAL A 129 -12.01 9.95 19.37
C VAL A 129 -11.25 10.92 20.27
N ASP A 130 -10.41 10.39 21.15
CA ASP A 130 -9.62 11.20 22.09
C ASP A 130 -8.36 11.79 21.45
N ALA A 131 -7.84 11.13 20.40
CA ALA A 131 -6.63 11.60 19.70
C ALA A 131 -6.61 11.09 18.26
N ILE A 132 -6.10 11.93 17.34
CA ILE A 132 -5.83 11.59 15.96
C ILE A 132 -4.34 11.78 15.70
N ILE A 133 -3.68 10.73 15.19
CA ILE A 133 -2.26 10.75 14.86
C ILE A 133 -2.12 10.45 13.37
N THR A 134 -1.58 11.40 12.62
CA THR A 134 -1.42 11.30 11.17
C THR A 134 -0.02 11.70 10.71
N ASP A 135 0.41 11.12 9.61
CA ASP A 135 1.58 11.53 8.84
C ASP A 135 1.08 11.92 7.43
N PRO A 136 0.72 13.20 7.22
CA PRO A 136 0.08 13.64 5.98
C PRO A 136 1.04 13.66 4.81
N PRO A 137 0.55 13.65 3.57
CA PRO A 137 1.38 13.78 2.37
C PRO A 137 2.22 15.07 2.38
N TYR A 138 3.49 14.97 1.96
CA TYR A 138 4.45 16.07 2.02
C TYR A 138 4.35 17.00 0.80
N TYR A 139 3.23 17.64 0.63
CA TYR A 139 2.95 18.63 -0.40
C TYR A 139 3.20 18.11 -1.83
N ALA A 140 4.28 18.50 -2.50
CA ALA A 140 4.63 18.11 -3.87
C ALA A 140 5.80 17.11 -3.95
N THR A 141 6.29 16.61 -2.80
CA THR A 141 7.56 15.89 -2.75
C THR A 141 7.46 14.49 -3.33
N ILE A 142 6.37 13.78 -3.08
CA ILE A 142 6.19 12.38 -3.47
C ILE A 142 4.86 12.22 -4.19
N GLN A 143 4.91 11.60 -5.38
CA GLN A 143 3.74 11.24 -6.18
C GLN A 143 3.34 9.81 -5.83
N TYR A 144 2.64 9.63 -4.71
CA TYR A 144 2.35 8.29 -4.17
C TYR A 144 1.52 7.43 -5.12
N ALA A 145 0.53 8.02 -5.79
CA ALA A 145 -0.36 7.29 -6.68
C ALA A 145 0.38 6.78 -7.93
N GLU A 146 1.26 7.58 -8.53
CA GLU A 146 2.09 7.14 -9.66
C GLU A 146 3.06 6.03 -9.25
N LEU A 147 3.67 6.12 -8.08
CA LEU A 147 4.55 5.08 -7.56
C LEU A 147 3.77 3.79 -7.26
N SER A 148 2.57 3.94 -6.73
CA SER A 148 1.69 2.82 -6.39
C SER A 148 1.20 2.06 -7.62
N ASP A 149 1.06 2.70 -8.78
CA ASP A 149 0.65 2.05 -10.03
C ASP A 149 1.53 0.84 -10.37
N PHE A 150 2.83 0.92 -10.08
CA PHE A 150 3.77 -0.18 -10.32
C PHE A 150 3.38 -1.46 -9.58
N PHE A 151 2.91 -1.35 -8.34
CA PHE A 151 2.46 -2.49 -7.54
C PHE A 151 0.98 -2.81 -7.78
N TYR A 152 0.15 -1.78 -7.96
CA TYR A 152 -1.28 -1.91 -8.15
C TYR A 152 -1.66 -2.83 -9.30
N VAL A 153 -0.95 -2.76 -10.44
CA VAL A 153 -1.23 -3.61 -11.61
C VAL A 153 -0.97 -5.10 -11.34
N TRP A 154 -0.04 -5.42 -10.46
CA TRP A 154 0.24 -6.80 -10.04
C TRP A 154 -0.80 -7.28 -9.03
N GLN A 155 -1.06 -6.47 -8.00
CA GLN A 155 -2.07 -6.77 -6.99
C GLN A 155 -3.46 -6.93 -7.60
N ARG A 156 -3.86 -6.06 -8.52
CA ARG A 156 -5.13 -6.17 -9.23
C ARG A 156 -5.30 -7.50 -9.95
N ARG A 157 -4.23 -8.04 -10.54
CA ARG A 157 -4.25 -9.37 -11.20
C ARG A 157 -4.42 -10.52 -10.22
N VAL A 158 -3.87 -10.40 -9.03
CA VAL A 158 -3.88 -11.46 -8.01
C VAL A 158 -5.13 -11.35 -7.14
N LEU A 159 -5.49 -10.15 -6.71
CA LEU A 159 -6.49 -9.88 -5.68
C LEU A 159 -7.79 -9.28 -6.23
N GLY A 160 -7.84 -8.85 -7.49
CA GLY A 160 -8.99 -8.11 -8.03
C GLY A 160 -10.32 -8.87 -7.95
N ASP A 161 -10.31 -10.21 -8.08
CA ASP A 161 -11.50 -11.03 -7.93
C ASP A 161 -11.86 -11.29 -6.45
N ILE A 162 -10.89 -11.18 -5.54
CA ILE A 162 -11.07 -11.37 -4.10
C ILE A 162 -11.58 -10.07 -3.48
N PHE A 163 -10.99 -8.94 -3.85
CA PHE A 163 -11.31 -7.62 -3.34
C PHE A 163 -11.72 -6.65 -4.46
N PRO A 164 -12.82 -6.92 -5.19
CA PRO A 164 -13.18 -6.14 -6.38
C PRO A 164 -13.36 -4.64 -6.09
N ASN A 165 -13.83 -4.28 -4.89
CA ASN A 165 -14.04 -2.89 -4.50
C ASN A 165 -12.76 -2.06 -4.39
N PHE A 166 -11.60 -2.70 -4.22
CA PHE A 166 -10.30 -2.01 -4.15
C PHE A 166 -9.64 -1.85 -5.53
N TYR A 167 -10.10 -2.59 -6.54
CA TYR A 167 -9.46 -2.67 -7.86
C TYR A 167 -10.42 -2.33 -9.00
N LEU A 168 -11.24 -1.28 -8.80
CA LEU A 168 -12.27 -0.86 -9.76
C LEU A 168 -11.69 -0.25 -11.03
N THR A 169 -10.56 0.42 -10.94
CA THR A 169 -9.90 1.15 -12.02
C THR A 169 -8.68 0.38 -12.56
N GLU A 170 -8.21 0.75 -13.73
CA GLU A 170 -6.99 0.15 -14.30
C GLU A 170 -5.73 0.56 -13.57
N LEU A 171 -5.68 1.78 -13.06
CA LEU A 171 -4.61 2.38 -12.28
C LEU A 171 -5.20 3.02 -11.01
N THR A 172 -4.33 3.43 -10.10
CA THR A 172 -4.72 4.14 -8.87
C THR A 172 -5.42 5.47 -9.18
N ASP A 173 -6.36 5.86 -8.33
CA ASP A 173 -7.10 7.12 -8.46
C ASP A 173 -6.23 8.31 -8.01
N LYS A 174 -5.63 8.98 -8.99
CA LYS A 174 -4.75 10.12 -8.78
C LYS A 174 -5.51 11.41 -8.44
N ASP A 175 -6.78 11.50 -8.76
CA ASP A 175 -7.58 12.69 -8.51
C ASP A 175 -7.95 12.85 -7.03
N ARG A 176 -8.02 11.75 -6.31
CA ARG A 176 -8.27 11.75 -4.86
C ARG A 176 -7.02 11.98 -4.02
N GLU A 177 -5.85 11.87 -4.61
CA GLU A 177 -4.59 12.05 -3.89
C GLU A 177 -4.38 13.51 -3.48
N ALA A 178 -4.02 13.75 -2.21
CA ALA A 178 -3.69 15.06 -1.69
C ALA A 178 -2.21 15.40 -1.93
N VAL A 179 -1.84 15.61 -3.19
CA VAL A 179 -0.48 16.00 -3.62
C VAL A 179 -0.58 17.17 -4.59
N ALA A 180 0.25 18.19 -4.38
CA ALA A 180 0.34 19.33 -5.29
C ALA A 180 1.09 18.96 -6.57
N ASN A 181 0.39 18.31 -7.51
CA ASN A 181 0.94 17.84 -8.79
C ASN A 181 0.50 18.73 -9.96
N PRO A 182 1.36 19.64 -10.47
CA PRO A 182 1.01 20.53 -11.59
C PRO A 182 0.65 19.79 -12.88
N SER A 183 1.15 18.56 -13.06
CA SER A 183 0.90 17.79 -14.28
C SER A 183 -0.60 17.49 -14.50
N ARG A 184 -1.37 17.42 -13.42
CA ARG A 184 -2.84 17.19 -13.45
C ARG A 184 -3.62 18.37 -14.01
N PHE A 185 -3.05 19.57 -13.97
CA PHE A 185 -3.71 20.83 -14.30
C PHE A 185 -3.19 21.46 -15.61
N ARG A 186 -2.46 20.69 -16.42
CA ARG A 186 -2.01 21.14 -17.74
C ARG A 186 -3.23 21.46 -18.60
N ASN A 187 -3.17 22.61 -19.32
CA ASN A 187 -4.22 23.07 -20.24
C ASN A 187 -5.51 23.64 -19.60
N MET A 188 -5.49 24.01 -18.31
CA MET A 188 -6.67 24.60 -17.63
C MET A 188 -6.69 26.13 -17.59
N GLY A 189 -5.90 26.84 -18.44
CA GLY A 189 -5.94 28.30 -18.59
C GLY A 189 -5.38 29.12 -17.43
N THR A 190 -5.07 28.50 -16.28
CA THR A 190 -4.41 29.09 -15.10
C THR A 190 -3.05 28.40 -14.93
N PRO A 191 -2.03 29.06 -14.36
CA PRO A 191 -0.76 28.39 -14.09
C PRO A 191 -0.97 27.07 -13.32
N PRO A 192 -0.50 25.92 -13.85
CA PRO A 192 -0.75 24.61 -13.26
C PRO A 192 -0.32 24.50 -11.80
N GLU A 193 0.77 25.15 -11.42
CA GLU A 193 1.29 25.17 -10.05
C GLU A 193 0.29 25.81 -9.08
N LYS A 194 -0.35 26.91 -9.50
CA LYS A 194 -1.33 27.60 -8.66
C LYS A 194 -2.58 26.75 -8.44
N LEU A 195 -3.01 26.01 -9.45
CA LEU A 195 -4.15 25.10 -9.33
C LEU A 195 -3.80 23.88 -8.46
N ALA A 196 -2.62 23.32 -8.64
CA ALA A 196 -2.13 22.20 -7.84
C ALA A 196 -2.03 22.54 -6.35
N ASN A 197 -1.51 23.73 -6.03
CA ASN A 197 -1.42 24.21 -4.66
C ASN A 197 -2.82 24.36 -4.05
N LYS A 198 -3.73 24.98 -4.77
CA LYS A 198 -5.12 25.17 -4.31
C LYS A 198 -5.86 23.84 -4.09
N ASP A 199 -5.66 22.86 -4.98
CA ASP A 199 -6.24 21.52 -4.86
C ASP A 199 -5.71 20.81 -3.59
N TYR A 200 -4.40 20.84 -3.38
CA TYR A 200 -3.79 20.29 -2.17
C TYR A 200 -4.33 20.95 -0.89
N GLU A 201 -4.33 22.29 -0.84
CA GLU A 201 -4.84 23.03 0.33
C GLU A 201 -6.30 22.71 0.61
N ALA A 202 -7.14 22.60 -0.43
CA ALA A 202 -8.55 22.26 -0.28
C ALA A 202 -8.75 20.84 0.30
N LYS A 203 -8.00 19.86 -0.20
CA LYS A 203 -8.06 18.48 0.30
C LYS A 203 -7.58 18.38 1.76
N MET A 204 -6.50 19.07 2.09
CA MET A 204 -6.01 19.11 3.47
C MET A 204 -6.99 19.82 4.41
N ALA A 205 -7.64 20.89 3.96
CA ALA A 205 -8.66 21.57 4.76
C ALA A 205 -9.86 20.66 5.07
N LEU A 206 -10.33 19.88 4.07
CA LEU A 206 -11.39 18.89 4.27
C LEU A 206 -10.96 17.80 5.25
N THR A 207 -9.75 17.30 5.13
CA THR A 207 -9.19 16.30 6.05
C THR A 207 -9.15 16.82 7.48
N PHE A 208 -8.66 18.03 7.70
CA PHE A 208 -8.62 18.62 9.06
C PHE A 208 -10.00 18.95 9.61
N ALA A 209 -10.94 19.35 8.77
CA ALA A 209 -12.32 19.56 9.19
C ALA A 209 -12.97 18.25 9.66
N GLU A 210 -12.70 17.16 8.95
CA GLU A 210 -13.21 15.84 9.29
C GLU A 210 -12.56 15.29 10.57
N HIS A 211 -11.25 15.50 10.75
CA HIS A 211 -10.55 15.19 12.00
C HIS A 211 -11.14 15.95 13.18
N TYR A 212 -11.40 17.25 13.00
CA TYR A 212 -12.03 18.07 14.05
C TYR A 212 -13.44 17.60 14.40
N ARG A 213 -14.20 17.11 13.45
CA ARG A 213 -15.53 16.53 13.68
C ARG A 213 -15.45 15.26 14.55
N CYS A 214 -14.44 14.44 14.34
CA CYS A 214 -14.24 13.17 15.07
C CYS A 214 -13.75 13.40 16.52
N LEU A 215 -12.93 14.42 16.76
CA LEU A 215 -12.47 14.86 18.09
C LEU A 215 -13.59 15.52 18.88
#